data_75ce456820bfc5776569f3535cd201f3
#
_entry.id   75ce456820bfc5776569f3535cd201f3
#
_cell.length_a   1.000
_cell.length_b   1.000
_cell.length_c   1.000
_cell.angle_alpha   90.00
_cell.angle_beta   90.00
_cell.angle_gamma   90.00
#
_symmetry.space_group_name_H-M   'P 1'
#
loop_
_entity.id
_entity.type
_entity.pdbx_description
1 polymer ?
#
loop_
_entity_poly.entity_id
_entity_poly.type
_entity_poly.pdbx_seq_one_letter_code
_entity_poly.pdbx_strand_id
1 'polypeptide(L)'
;VVSTSLLVSVDRMGDVAEDKSSFYSNAEDYWREVPPTVDGMLGGYGSISSIDISGSKAFLRKFLGDGEGKTGKGRALDCGAGIGRISKRLLLPLFRTVDLVDVTQEFLDKARTFLGDDAKRVGNYYCCGLQEFIPEPDRYDIIWIQWVIGHLTDDHLVAFLRRCQKALRPAGLIVIKDNVSYEGVVPDDVDSSVCRDLDIVRRLVGRAGLRVVHEEQQLNFPKEIYQVHTLALR
;
A
#
# COMPACT_ATOMS: atom_id res chain seq x y z
N VAL A 1 -24.28 42.39 -13.58
CA VAL A 1 -23.04 42.06 -12.84
C VAL A 1 -22.70 40.66 -13.17
N VAL A 2 -21.73 40.47 -14.04
CA VAL A 2 -21.31 39.19 -14.61
C VAL A 2 -20.33 38.52 -13.61
N SER A 3 -20.71 37.38 -13.07
CA SER A 3 -19.83 36.54 -12.26
C SER A 3 -19.02 35.65 -13.20
N THR A 4 -17.74 35.95 -13.33
CA THR A 4 -16.78 35.12 -14.05
C THR A 4 -16.39 33.95 -13.19
N SER A 5 -16.97 32.78 -13.45
CA SER A 5 -16.47 31.53 -12.95
C SER A 5 -15.13 31.21 -13.63
N LEU A 6 -14.05 31.29 -12.89
CA LEU A 6 -12.76 30.75 -13.31
C LEU A 6 -12.89 29.26 -13.54
N LEU A 7 -12.89 28.86 -14.80
CA LEU A 7 -12.54 27.53 -15.24
C LEU A 7 -11.06 27.30 -14.86
N VAL A 8 -10.81 26.62 -13.74
CA VAL A 8 -9.51 26.08 -13.43
C VAL A 8 -9.27 24.95 -14.41
N SER A 9 -8.36 25.17 -15.34
CA SER A 9 -7.97 24.21 -16.36
C SER A 9 -7.45 22.93 -15.72
N VAL A 10 -7.95 21.80 -16.23
CA VAL A 10 -7.64 20.40 -15.82
C VAL A 10 -6.20 19.98 -16.13
N ASP A 11 -5.29 20.90 -16.41
CA ASP A 11 -3.92 20.63 -16.89
C ASP A 11 -2.80 20.92 -15.87
N ARG A 12 -3.10 20.84 -14.56
CA ARG A 12 -2.04 20.73 -13.55
C ARG A 12 -2.05 19.35 -12.91
N MET A 13 -1.63 18.35 -13.66
CA MET A 13 -0.96 17.17 -13.11
C MET A 13 0.48 17.56 -12.72
N GLY A 14 0.59 18.54 -11.84
CA GLY A 14 1.86 18.90 -11.20
C GLY A 14 2.03 18.04 -9.95
N ASP A 15 3.23 17.54 -9.74
CA ASP A 15 3.68 16.92 -8.50
C ASP A 15 3.02 17.62 -7.29
N VAL A 16 2.31 16.87 -6.48
CA VAL A 16 1.52 17.36 -5.35
C VAL A 16 2.40 17.94 -4.23
N ALA A 17 3.72 17.78 -4.30
CA ALA A 17 4.68 18.33 -3.37
C ALA A 17 5.61 19.33 -4.07
N GLU A 18 5.48 20.62 -3.78
CA GLU A 18 6.40 21.66 -4.24
C GLU A 18 7.83 21.44 -3.69
N ASP A 19 7.96 20.80 -2.53
CA ASP A 19 9.22 20.33 -1.93
C ASP A 19 9.13 18.85 -1.58
N LYS A 20 9.68 18.00 -2.46
CA LYS A 20 9.72 16.53 -2.27
C LYS A 20 10.49 16.10 -1.03
N SER A 21 11.48 16.89 -0.61
CA SER A 21 12.30 16.56 0.56
C SER A 21 11.47 16.69 1.84
N SER A 22 10.74 17.79 2.00
CA SER A 22 9.90 18.00 3.17
C SER A 22 8.70 17.06 3.21
N PHE A 23 8.14 16.68 2.05
CA PHE A 23 7.05 15.72 1.97
C PHE A 23 7.43 14.38 2.63
N TYR A 24 8.58 13.82 2.32
CA TYR A 24 9.05 12.56 2.90
C TYR A 24 9.52 12.70 4.35
N SER A 25 10.30 13.75 4.67
CA SER A 25 10.79 13.92 6.04
C SER A 25 9.67 14.18 7.05
N ASN A 26 8.66 14.94 6.67
CA ASN A 26 7.50 15.19 7.55
C ASN A 26 6.70 13.90 7.79
N ALA A 27 6.52 13.07 6.77
CA ALA A 27 5.86 11.76 6.94
C ALA A 27 6.67 10.84 7.86
N GLU A 28 7.98 10.77 7.69
CA GLU A 28 8.87 9.98 8.56
C GLU A 28 8.81 10.46 10.02
N ASP A 29 8.82 11.77 10.24
CA ASP A 29 8.72 12.35 11.58
C ASP A 29 7.36 12.04 12.23
N TYR A 30 6.26 12.18 11.47
CA TYR A 30 4.93 11.79 11.95
C TYR A 30 4.89 10.32 12.39
N TRP A 31 5.30 9.39 11.51
CA TRP A 31 5.21 7.97 11.80
C TRP A 31 6.14 7.53 12.93
N ARG A 32 7.26 8.23 13.16
CA ARG A 32 8.15 7.97 14.30
C ARG A 32 7.48 8.26 15.64
N GLU A 33 6.53 9.18 15.69
CA GLU A 33 5.77 9.52 16.90
C GLU A 33 4.54 8.62 17.12
N VAL A 34 4.13 7.84 16.10
CA VAL A 34 2.96 6.96 16.19
C VAL A 34 3.28 5.75 17.07
N PRO A 35 2.45 5.41 18.06
CA PRO A 35 2.65 4.23 18.89
C PRO A 35 2.71 2.93 18.05
N PRO A 36 3.69 2.04 18.30
CA PRO A 36 3.86 0.79 17.55
C PRO A 36 2.84 -0.28 17.98
N THR A 37 1.56 0.01 17.79
CA THR A 37 0.41 -0.82 18.13
C THR A 37 -0.50 -0.99 16.91
N VAL A 38 -1.39 -1.98 16.95
CA VAL A 38 -2.40 -2.16 15.88
C VAL A 38 -3.28 -0.91 15.74
N ASP A 39 -3.64 -0.29 16.86
CA ASP A 39 -4.44 0.93 16.85
C ASP A 39 -3.66 2.11 16.25
N GLY A 40 -2.37 2.25 16.58
CA GLY A 40 -1.50 3.25 15.97
C GLY A 40 -1.35 3.06 14.47
N MET A 41 -1.15 1.82 13.98
CA MET A 41 -1.06 1.51 12.56
C MET A 41 -2.38 1.79 11.80
N LEU A 42 -3.49 1.90 12.49
CA LEU A 42 -4.82 2.14 11.93
C LEU A 42 -5.39 3.52 12.30
N GLY A 43 -4.53 4.46 12.73
CA GLY A 43 -4.94 5.83 13.03
C GLY A 43 -6.05 5.94 14.08
N GLY A 44 -6.07 5.04 15.07
CA GLY A 44 -7.11 4.98 16.10
C GLY A 44 -8.32 4.09 15.74
N TYR A 45 -8.34 3.51 14.54
CA TYR A 45 -9.42 2.61 14.09
C TYR A 45 -9.06 1.11 14.24
N GLY A 46 -8.37 0.73 15.30
CA GLY A 46 -7.94 -0.66 15.54
C GLY A 46 -9.07 -1.70 15.45
N SER A 47 -10.31 -1.29 15.73
CA SER A 47 -11.50 -2.14 15.64
C SER A 47 -11.81 -2.66 14.22
N ILE A 48 -11.39 -1.95 13.15
CA ILE A 48 -11.62 -2.40 11.78
C ILE A 48 -10.66 -3.52 11.33
N SER A 49 -9.61 -3.80 12.10
CA SER A 49 -8.55 -4.73 11.69
C SER A 49 -9.07 -6.10 11.26
N SER A 50 -10.04 -6.67 11.97
CA SER A 50 -10.59 -7.99 11.64
C SER A 50 -11.41 -7.98 10.34
N ILE A 51 -12.18 -6.92 10.12
CA ILE A 51 -12.98 -6.73 8.91
C ILE A 51 -12.06 -6.54 7.71
N ASP A 52 -11.03 -5.70 7.86
CA ASP A 52 -10.00 -5.45 6.86
C ASP A 52 -9.31 -6.75 6.41
N ILE A 53 -8.82 -7.55 7.36
CA ILE A 53 -8.15 -8.82 7.09
C ILE A 53 -9.10 -9.83 6.42
N SER A 54 -10.36 -9.88 6.86
CA SER A 54 -11.35 -10.80 6.27
C SER A 54 -11.62 -10.47 4.80
N GLY A 55 -11.82 -9.18 4.48
CA GLY A 55 -11.97 -8.71 3.10
C GLY A 55 -10.75 -9.03 2.25
N SER A 56 -9.56 -8.75 2.77
CA SER A 56 -8.29 -9.03 2.07
C SER A 56 -8.08 -10.52 1.80
N LYS A 57 -8.45 -11.40 2.76
CA LYS A 57 -8.40 -12.86 2.54
C LYS A 57 -9.37 -13.31 1.45
N ALA A 58 -10.60 -12.80 1.47
CA ALA A 58 -11.60 -13.12 0.46
C ALA A 58 -11.13 -12.68 -0.94
N PHE A 59 -10.53 -11.49 -1.04
CA PHE A 59 -9.97 -10.98 -2.27
C PHE A 59 -8.84 -11.87 -2.80
N LEU A 60 -7.84 -12.21 -2.00
CA LEU A 60 -6.69 -13.02 -2.41
C LEU A 60 -7.07 -14.44 -2.83
N ARG A 61 -8.08 -15.05 -2.21
CA ARG A 61 -8.54 -16.40 -2.57
C ARG A 61 -8.96 -16.56 -4.03
N LYS A 62 -9.32 -15.47 -4.71
CA LYS A 62 -9.70 -15.46 -6.13
C LYS A 62 -8.52 -15.74 -7.05
N PHE A 63 -7.31 -15.41 -6.61
CA PHE A 63 -6.08 -15.46 -7.40
C PHE A 63 -5.16 -16.60 -7.01
N LEU A 64 -5.10 -16.94 -5.71
CA LEU A 64 -4.18 -17.94 -5.18
C LEU A 64 -4.62 -19.37 -5.53
N GLY A 65 -3.67 -20.22 -5.87
CA GLY A 65 -3.95 -21.63 -6.13
C GLY A 65 -2.79 -22.33 -6.81
N ASP A 66 -3.02 -23.63 -7.07
CA ASP A 66 -2.15 -24.49 -7.86
C ASP A 66 -2.83 -24.64 -9.23
N GLY A 67 -2.17 -24.25 -10.30
CA GLY A 67 -2.71 -24.36 -11.65
C GLY A 67 -2.28 -23.21 -12.56
N GLU A 68 -2.57 -23.36 -13.84
CA GLU A 68 -2.21 -22.37 -14.86
C GLU A 68 -2.89 -21.03 -14.57
N GLY A 69 -2.10 -19.94 -14.62
CA GLY A 69 -2.56 -18.58 -14.37
C GLY A 69 -2.87 -18.22 -12.91
N LYS A 70 -2.75 -19.19 -11.98
CA LYS A 70 -2.89 -18.92 -10.55
C LYS A 70 -1.61 -18.37 -9.94
N THR A 71 -1.77 -17.47 -8.99
CA THR A 71 -0.67 -16.90 -8.23
C THR A 71 -0.17 -17.89 -7.18
N GLY A 72 1.14 -18.12 -7.14
CA GLY A 72 1.78 -19.02 -6.18
C GLY A 72 1.72 -18.50 -4.75
N LYS A 73 2.14 -19.36 -3.81
CA LYS A 73 2.14 -19.09 -2.35
C LYS A 73 3.54 -19.17 -1.74
N GLY A 74 4.58 -18.95 -2.53
CA GLY A 74 5.96 -19.07 -2.08
C GLY A 74 6.40 -17.88 -1.24
N ARG A 75 6.33 -16.66 -1.81
CA ARG A 75 6.87 -15.47 -1.16
C ARG A 75 6.01 -14.23 -1.40
N ALA A 76 5.75 -13.49 -0.34
CA ALA A 76 5.07 -12.20 -0.37
C ALA A 76 5.98 -11.07 0.11
N LEU A 77 5.67 -9.83 -0.33
CA LEU A 77 6.26 -8.60 0.17
C LEU A 77 5.14 -7.74 0.79
N ASP A 78 5.36 -7.28 2.01
CA ASP A 78 4.50 -6.35 2.74
C ASP A 78 5.13 -4.95 2.67
N CYS A 79 4.49 -4.02 1.95
CA CYS A 79 5.00 -2.67 1.72
C CYS A 79 4.31 -1.67 2.66
N GLY A 80 5.12 -0.91 3.42
CA GLY A 80 4.62 -0.11 4.53
C GLY A 80 4.11 -1.02 5.64
N ALA A 81 4.94 -2.01 6.00
CA ALA A 81 4.52 -3.13 6.85
C ALA A 81 4.20 -2.71 8.30
N GLY A 82 4.73 -1.57 8.75
CA GLY A 82 4.59 -1.14 10.12
C GLY A 82 5.09 -2.21 11.10
N ILE A 83 4.31 -2.52 12.11
CA ILE A 83 4.63 -3.60 13.07
C ILE A 83 4.33 -5.01 12.54
N GLY A 84 4.00 -5.16 11.25
CA GLY A 84 3.70 -6.46 10.64
C GLY A 84 2.26 -6.95 10.85
N ARG A 85 1.29 -6.05 11.01
CA ARG A 85 -0.12 -6.42 11.19
C ARG A 85 -0.65 -7.25 10.02
N ILE A 86 -0.41 -6.80 8.79
CA ILE A 86 -0.79 -7.50 7.56
C ILE A 86 0.03 -8.78 7.40
N SER A 87 1.34 -8.70 7.60
CA SER A 87 2.21 -9.88 7.57
C SER A 87 1.69 -10.98 8.48
N LYS A 88 1.36 -10.67 9.75
CA LYS A 88 0.90 -11.66 10.73
C LYS A 88 -0.45 -12.27 10.39
N ARG A 89 -1.42 -11.43 10.01
CA ARG A 89 -2.82 -11.85 9.93
C ARG A 89 -3.27 -12.26 8.53
N LEU A 90 -2.58 -11.80 7.50
CA LEU A 90 -2.93 -12.05 6.11
C LEU A 90 -1.86 -12.87 5.38
N LEU A 91 -0.61 -12.39 5.35
CA LEU A 91 0.38 -12.93 4.42
C LEU A 91 1.03 -14.20 4.95
N LEU A 92 1.51 -14.25 6.20
CA LEU A 92 2.11 -15.47 6.79
C LEU A 92 1.16 -16.68 6.86
N PRO A 93 -0.16 -16.51 7.06
CA PRO A 93 -1.10 -17.62 6.93
C PRO A 93 -1.27 -18.17 5.50
N LEU A 94 -0.93 -17.40 4.47
CA LEU A 94 -1.16 -17.76 3.06
C LEU A 94 0.12 -18.07 2.29
N PHE A 95 1.26 -17.50 2.70
CA PHE A 95 2.54 -17.60 2.01
C PHE A 95 3.60 -18.25 2.89
N ARG A 96 4.55 -18.96 2.26
CA ARG A 96 5.63 -19.65 2.96
C ARG A 96 6.58 -18.69 3.64
N THR A 97 6.93 -17.60 2.96
CA THR A 97 7.86 -16.57 3.43
C THR A 97 7.29 -15.18 3.12
N VAL A 98 7.51 -14.23 4.01
CA VAL A 98 7.13 -12.84 3.84
C VAL A 98 8.34 -11.97 4.08
N ASP A 99 8.60 -11.00 3.20
CA ASP A 99 9.53 -9.90 3.44
C ASP A 99 8.73 -8.66 3.83
N LEU A 100 9.26 -7.86 4.73
CA LEU A 100 8.67 -6.60 5.18
C LEU A 100 9.56 -5.43 4.76
N VAL A 101 8.94 -4.35 4.29
CA VAL A 101 9.62 -3.07 4.08
C VAL A 101 8.83 -1.95 4.75
N ASP A 102 9.53 -1.14 5.53
CA ASP A 102 9.00 0.06 6.17
C ASP A 102 10.10 1.10 6.33
N VAL A 103 9.74 2.38 6.38
CA VAL A 103 10.72 3.46 6.58
C VAL A 103 11.10 3.60 8.05
N THR A 104 10.26 3.15 8.97
CA THR A 104 10.42 3.31 10.41
C THR A 104 11.08 2.06 11.03
N GLN A 105 12.36 2.18 11.41
CA GLN A 105 13.12 1.06 12.00
C GLN A 105 12.45 0.50 13.26
N GLU A 106 11.91 1.38 14.12
CA GLU A 106 11.24 0.96 15.36
C GLU A 106 10.03 0.07 15.11
N PHE A 107 9.30 0.28 14.02
CA PHE A 107 8.19 -0.60 13.64
C PHE A 107 8.68 -1.97 13.23
N LEU A 108 9.76 -2.05 12.46
CA LEU A 108 10.36 -3.31 12.06
C LEU A 108 10.93 -4.09 13.25
N ASP A 109 11.52 -3.39 14.21
CA ASP A 109 12.00 -4.00 15.46
C ASP A 109 10.82 -4.54 16.30
N LYS A 110 9.75 -3.77 16.38
CA LYS A 110 8.50 -4.23 17.01
C LYS A 110 7.89 -5.43 16.29
N ALA A 111 7.94 -5.45 14.95
CA ALA A 111 7.41 -6.55 14.15
C ALA A 111 8.06 -7.89 14.53
N ARG A 112 9.37 -7.92 14.82
CA ARG A 112 10.09 -9.14 15.24
C ARG A 112 9.46 -9.81 16.46
N THR A 113 8.99 -9.01 17.42
CA THR A 113 8.31 -9.51 18.62
C THR A 113 6.81 -9.69 18.43
N PHE A 114 6.17 -8.78 17.67
CA PHE A 114 4.73 -8.84 17.39
C PHE A 114 4.34 -10.10 16.59
N LEU A 115 5.18 -10.53 15.67
CA LEU A 115 4.95 -11.73 14.87
C LEU A 115 5.07 -13.02 15.69
N GLY A 116 5.80 -13.01 16.81
CA GLY A 116 6.00 -14.19 17.66
C GLY A 116 6.72 -15.31 16.89
N ASP A 117 6.23 -16.54 16.99
CA ASP A 117 6.82 -17.70 16.31
C ASP A 117 6.83 -17.60 14.77
N ASP A 118 5.92 -16.84 14.21
CA ASP A 118 5.85 -16.63 12.76
C ASP A 118 7.02 -15.77 12.24
N ALA A 119 7.73 -15.03 13.10
CA ALA A 119 8.91 -14.23 12.73
C ALA A 119 10.00 -15.08 12.05
N LYS A 120 10.10 -16.36 12.35
CA LYS A 120 11.03 -17.29 11.70
C LYS A 120 10.75 -17.55 10.21
N ARG A 121 9.54 -17.18 9.73
CA ARG A 121 9.16 -17.25 8.32
C ARG A 121 9.29 -15.90 7.58
N VAL A 122 9.74 -14.88 8.27
CA VAL A 122 10.14 -13.62 7.64
C VAL A 122 11.53 -13.79 7.02
N GLY A 123 11.64 -13.49 5.75
CA GLY A 123 12.92 -13.57 5.03
C GLY A 123 13.79 -12.35 5.32
N ASN A 124 13.25 -11.16 5.10
CA ASN A 124 13.98 -9.90 5.28
C ASN A 124 13.11 -8.82 5.92
N TYR A 125 13.77 -7.93 6.65
CA TYR A 125 13.22 -6.67 7.15
C TYR A 125 14.04 -5.55 6.52
N TYR A 126 13.43 -4.79 5.60
CA TYR A 126 14.07 -3.68 4.89
C TYR A 126 13.63 -2.36 5.51
N CYS A 127 14.57 -1.61 6.10
CA CYS A 127 14.31 -0.25 6.56
C CYS A 127 14.64 0.71 5.41
N CYS A 128 13.62 1.09 4.65
CA CYS A 128 13.79 1.92 3.44
C CYS A 128 12.46 2.54 3.03
N GLY A 129 12.49 3.77 2.55
CA GLY A 129 11.34 4.39 1.91
C GLY A 129 11.01 3.75 0.57
N LEU A 130 9.72 3.59 0.24
CA LEU A 130 9.30 2.95 -1.01
C LEU A 130 9.75 3.72 -2.27
N GLN A 131 9.99 5.04 -2.16
CA GLN A 131 10.53 5.85 -3.25
C GLN A 131 11.94 5.38 -3.69
N GLU A 132 12.70 4.77 -2.79
CA GLU A 132 14.06 4.29 -3.01
C GLU A 132 14.16 2.76 -3.07
N PHE A 133 13.20 2.04 -2.48
CA PHE A 133 13.24 0.59 -2.36
C PHE A 133 13.26 -0.10 -3.73
N ILE A 134 14.21 -1.02 -3.90
CA ILE A 134 14.37 -1.83 -5.12
C ILE A 134 14.20 -3.30 -4.73
N PRO A 135 13.02 -3.89 -4.93
CA PRO A 135 12.82 -5.32 -4.69
C PRO A 135 13.60 -6.16 -5.71
N GLU A 136 14.12 -7.31 -5.27
CA GLU A 136 14.84 -8.23 -6.15
C GLU A 136 13.93 -8.74 -7.30
N PRO A 137 14.44 -8.81 -8.53
CA PRO A 137 13.68 -9.36 -9.67
C PRO A 137 13.23 -10.81 -9.44
N ASP A 138 12.09 -11.17 -10.02
CA ASP A 138 11.52 -12.54 -10.04
C ASP A 138 11.42 -13.21 -8.66
N ARG A 139 11.15 -12.42 -7.63
CA ARG A 139 11.21 -12.87 -6.24
C ARG A 139 9.85 -13.16 -5.62
N TYR A 140 8.80 -12.40 -5.97
CA TYR A 140 7.55 -12.38 -5.24
C TYR A 140 6.38 -12.95 -6.03
N ASP A 141 5.56 -13.77 -5.36
CA ASP A 141 4.26 -14.19 -5.86
C ASP A 141 3.21 -13.09 -5.63
N ILE A 142 3.29 -12.41 -4.47
CA ILE A 142 2.45 -11.25 -4.12
C ILE A 142 3.32 -10.10 -3.62
N ILE A 143 2.99 -8.87 -4.07
CA ILE A 143 3.43 -7.63 -3.47
C ILE A 143 2.18 -6.91 -2.96
N TRP A 144 2.07 -6.78 -1.64
CA TRP A 144 0.93 -6.16 -0.95
C TRP A 144 1.29 -4.74 -0.53
N ILE A 145 0.49 -3.76 -0.97
CA ILE A 145 0.71 -2.34 -0.75
C ILE A 145 -0.56 -1.77 -0.14
N GLN A 146 -0.56 -1.50 1.17
CA GLN A 146 -1.78 -1.07 1.87
C GLN A 146 -1.54 0.17 2.72
N TRP A 147 -2.38 1.19 2.53
CA TRP A 147 -2.37 2.46 3.26
C TRP A 147 -1.00 3.14 3.28
N VAL A 148 -0.33 3.14 2.13
CA VAL A 148 1.02 3.71 2.00
C VAL A 148 1.23 4.44 0.67
N ILE A 149 0.38 4.25 -0.34
CA ILE A 149 0.58 4.94 -1.62
C ILE A 149 0.38 6.46 -1.50
N GLY A 150 -0.35 6.92 -0.49
CA GLY A 150 -0.50 8.34 -0.15
C GLY A 150 0.82 9.02 0.24
N HIS A 151 1.80 8.25 0.74
CA HIS A 151 3.13 8.74 1.10
C HIS A 151 4.12 8.72 -0.07
N LEU A 152 3.66 8.53 -1.31
CA LEU A 152 4.48 8.63 -2.51
C LEU A 152 3.95 9.73 -3.42
N THR A 153 4.87 10.54 -3.99
CA THR A 153 4.52 11.42 -5.10
C THR A 153 4.08 10.59 -6.30
N ASP A 154 3.36 11.16 -7.25
CA ASP A 154 2.87 10.45 -8.43
C ASP A 154 4.00 9.75 -9.21
N ASP A 155 5.10 10.47 -9.44
CA ASP A 155 6.24 9.92 -10.18
C ASP A 155 6.96 8.82 -9.41
N HIS A 156 7.09 8.96 -8.08
CA HIS A 156 7.69 7.92 -7.25
C HIS A 156 6.79 6.69 -7.14
N LEU A 157 5.47 6.85 -7.08
CA LEU A 157 4.52 5.74 -7.12
C LEU A 157 4.62 4.97 -8.43
N VAL A 158 4.64 5.68 -9.57
CA VAL A 158 4.82 5.05 -10.90
C VAL A 158 6.16 4.31 -10.98
N ALA A 159 7.25 4.92 -10.53
CA ALA A 159 8.57 4.31 -10.54
C ALA A 159 8.64 3.07 -9.62
N PHE A 160 8.03 3.15 -8.44
CA PHE A 160 7.95 2.03 -7.51
C PHE A 160 7.14 0.86 -8.09
N LEU A 161 5.97 1.12 -8.68
CA LEU A 161 5.16 0.08 -9.31
C LEU A 161 5.90 -0.61 -10.47
N ARG A 162 6.70 0.12 -11.26
CA ARG A 162 7.56 -0.47 -12.30
C ARG A 162 8.62 -1.41 -11.72
N ARG A 163 9.22 -1.05 -10.58
CA ARG A 163 10.17 -1.93 -9.87
C ARG A 163 9.46 -3.17 -9.30
N CYS A 164 8.27 -2.99 -8.74
CA CYS A 164 7.44 -4.09 -8.27
C CYS A 164 7.08 -5.08 -9.39
N GLN A 165 6.73 -4.57 -10.58
CA GLN A 165 6.43 -5.42 -11.75
C GLN A 165 7.59 -6.35 -12.11
N LYS A 166 8.82 -5.82 -12.10
CA LYS A 166 10.03 -6.62 -12.37
C LYS A 166 10.33 -7.64 -11.27
N ALA A 167 9.85 -7.40 -10.06
CA ALA A 167 10.05 -8.28 -8.91
C ALA A 167 9.04 -9.43 -8.83
N LEU A 168 8.00 -9.42 -9.67
CA LEU A 168 7.01 -10.48 -9.69
C LEU A 168 7.54 -11.75 -10.38
N ARG A 169 7.24 -12.89 -9.79
CA ARG A 169 7.33 -14.19 -10.45
C ARG A 169 6.26 -14.33 -11.54
N PRO A 170 6.40 -15.31 -12.45
CA PRO A 170 5.32 -15.62 -13.40
C PRO A 170 3.99 -15.82 -12.68
N ALA A 171 2.90 -15.23 -13.22
CA ALA A 171 1.57 -15.18 -12.61
C ALA A 171 1.50 -14.45 -11.25
N GLY A 172 2.55 -13.73 -10.87
CA GLY A 172 2.57 -12.88 -9.68
C GLY A 172 1.57 -11.72 -9.77
N LEU A 173 1.26 -11.12 -8.62
CA LEU A 173 0.25 -10.10 -8.50
C LEU A 173 0.73 -8.98 -7.58
N ILE A 174 0.53 -7.73 -7.98
CA ILE A 174 0.60 -6.58 -7.09
C ILE A 174 -0.82 -6.30 -6.61
N VAL A 175 -0.97 -6.04 -5.31
CA VAL A 175 -2.24 -5.62 -4.73
C VAL A 175 -2.05 -4.27 -4.05
N ILE A 176 -2.83 -3.28 -4.47
CA ILE A 176 -2.98 -2.02 -3.76
C ILE A 176 -4.30 -2.06 -2.99
N LYS A 177 -4.27 -1.73 -1.70
CA LYS A 177 -5.46 -1.52 -0.88
C LYS A 177 -5.31 -0.20 -0.14
N ASP A 178 -6.09 0.80 -0.53
CA ASP A 178 -5.90 2.15 0.00
C ASP A 178 -7.19 2.96 0.04
N ASN A 179 -7.13 4.06 0.76
CA ASN A 179 -8.18 5.08 0.79
C ASN A 179 -8.35 5.71 -0.59
N VAL A 180 -9.58 6.03 -0.92
CA VAL A 180 -9.94 6.70 -2.18
C VAL A 180 -10.74 7.95 -1.85
N SER A 181 -10.30 9.10 -2.37
CA SER A 181 -11.06 10.35 -2.27
C SER A 181 -12.28 10.32 -3.18
N TYR A 182 -13.25 11.16 -2.88
CA TYR A 182 -14.45 11.27 -3.72
C TYR A 182 -14.17 11.97 -5.06
N GLU A 183 -13.20 12.89 -5.07
CA GLU A 183 -12.81 13.64 -6.25
C GLU A 183 -11.39 14.20 -6.10
N GLY A 184 -10.57 14.00 -7.12
CA GLY A 184 -9.23 14.56 -7.24
C GLY A 184 -8.24 14.06 -6.19
N VAL A 185 -7.30 14.92 -5.84
CA VAL A 185 -6.27 14.68 -4.84
C VAL A 185 -6.53 15.54 -3.62
N VAL A 186 -6.66 14.91 -2.46
CA VAL A 186 -6.85 15.57 -1.18
C VAL A 186 -5.58 15.42 -0.35
N PRO A 187 -4.84 16.52 -0.07
CA PRO A 187 -3.68 16.46 0.80
C PRO A 187 -4.11 16.27 2.26
N ASP A 188 -3.27 15.57 3.02
CA ASP A 188 -3.34 15.47 4.47
C ASP A 188 -2.04 16.02 5.06
N ASP A 189 -2.14 17.23 5.64
CA ASP A 189 -0.99 17.92 6.22
C ASP A 189 -0.58 17.33 7.59
N VAL A 190 -1.41 16.47 8.18
CA VAL A 190 -1.13 15.88 9.50
C VAL A 190 -0.04 14.81 9.39
N ASP A 191 -0.16 13.91 8.41
CA ASP A 191 0.80 12.82 8.20
C ASP A 191 1.63 12.99 6.92
N SER A 192 1.52 14.14 6.28
CA SER A 192 2.21 14.45 5.00
C SER A 192 1.93 13.40 3.94
N SER A 193 0.65 13.18 3.65
CA SER A 193 0.19 12.25 2.63
C SER A 193 -0.83 12.88 1.70
N VAL A 194 -1.23 12.14 0.68
CA VAL A 194 -2.31 12.50 -0.23
C VAL A 194 -3.28 11.33 -0.41
N CYS A 195 -4.58 11.64 -0.41
CA CYS A 195 -5.61 10.70 -0.80
C CYS A 195 -6.03 11.00 -2.24
N ARG A 196 -5.93 10.02 -3.14
CA ARG A 196 -6.26 10.16 -4.56
C ARG A 196 -7.60 9.54 -4.87
N ASP A 197 -8.33 10.09 -5.85
CA ASP A 197 -9.49 9.41 -6.39
C ASP A 197 -9.08 8.16 -7.19
N LEU A 198 -10.06 7.30 -7.44
CA LEU A 198 -9.82 5.99 -8.05
C LEU A 198 -9.34 6.10 -9.51
N ASP A 199 -9.79 7.12 -10.25
CA ASP A 199 -9.38 7.33 -11.65
C ASP A 199 -7.93 7.83 -11.75
N ILE A 200 -7.50 8.63 -10.77
CA ILE A 200 -6.09 9.02 -10.66
C ILE A 200 -5.23 7.79 -10.36
N VAL A 201 -5.63 6.95 -9.40
CA VAL A 201 -4.90 5.71 -9.09
C VAL A 201 -4.80 4.81 -10.32
N ARG A 202 -5.90 4.60 -11.05
CA ARG A 202 -5.92 3.80 -12.28
C ARG A 202 -4.99 4.37 -13.36
N ARG A 203 -4.95 5.70 -13.53
CA ARG A 203 -4.04 6.36 -14.48
C ARG A 203 -2.57 6.15 -14.10
N LEU A 204 -2.22 6.26 -12.82
CA LEU A 204 -0.85 6.03 -12.34
C LEU A 204 -0.43 4.58 -12.53
N VAL A 205 -1.32 3.63 -12.28
CA VAL A 205 -1.12 2.19 -12.59
C VAL A 205 -0.84 2.01 -14.08
N GLY A 206 -1.64 2.62 -14.95
CA GLY A 206 -1.44 2.58 -16.41
C GLY A 206 -0.10 3.20 -16.84
N ARG A 207 0.31 4.34 -16.25
CA ARG A 207 1.63 4.96 -16.48
C ARG A 207 2.78 4.03 -16.08
N ALA A 208 2.59 3.17 -15.09
CA ALA A 208 3.57 2.15 -14.71
C ALA A 208 3.65 0.97 -15.68
N GLY A 209 2.76 0.88 -16.66
CA GLY A 209 2.67 -0.25 -17.60
C GLY A 209 1.91 -1.45 -17.06
N LEU A 210 1.14 -1.24 -16.00
CA LEU A 210 0.32 -2.27 -15.35
C LEU A 210 -1.16 -2.12 -15.73
N ARG A 211 -1.92 -3.20 -15.54
CA ARG A 211 -3.37 -3.23 -15.73
C ARG A 211 -4.06 -3.60 -14.42
N VAL A 212 -5.17 -2.94 -14.10
CA VAL A 212 -6.08 -3.41 -13.07
C VAL A 212 -6.85 -4.61 -13.63
N VAL A 213 -6.62 -5.78 -13.06
CA VAL A 213 -7.27 -7.04 -13.48
C VAL A 213 -8.48 -7.37 -12.63
N HIS A 214 -8.58 -6.80 -11.44
CA HIS A 214 -9.73 -6.91 -10.55
C HIS A 214 -9.74 -5.76 -9.53
N GLU A 215 -10.93 -5.35 -9.13
CA GLU A 215 -11.14 -4.27 -8.17
C GLU A 215 -12.35 -4.56 -7.30
N GLU A 216 -12.24 -4.27 -6.01
CA GLU A 216 -13.34 -4.38 -5.04
C GLU A 216 -13.28 -3.24 -4.02
N GLN A 217 -14.44 -2.75 -3.64
CA GLN A 217 -14.57 -1.87 -2.48
C GLN A 217 -14.64 -2.68 -1.20
N GLN A 218 -13.91 -2.26 -0.17
CA GLN A 218 -14.02 -2.82 1.17
C GLN A 218 -15.39 -2.47 1.77
N LEU A 219 -16.14 -3.49 2.17
CA LEU A 219 -17.44 -3.31 2.82
C LEU A 219 -17.33 -3.33 4.34
N ASN A 220 -18.39 -2.85 5.00
CA ASN A 220 -18.58 -2.88 6.45
C ASN A 220 -17.57 -2.05 7.26
N PHE A 221 -16.94 -1.06 6.63
CA PHE A 221 -16.18 -0.04 7.35
C PHE A 221 -17.10 1.08 7.88
N PRO A 222 -16.67 1.81 8.93
CA PRO A 222 -17.38 2.99 9.42
C PRO A 222 -17.61 4.00 8.29
N LYS A 223 -18.76 4.70 8.32
CA LYS A 223 -19.14 5.64 7.25
C LYS A 223 -18.33 6.94 7.28
N GLU A 224 -17.71 7.24 8.41
CA GLU A 224 -16.92 8.45 8.64
C GLU A 224 -15.51 8.40 8.06
N ILE A 225 -15.02 7.21 7.66
CA ILE A 225 -13.72 7.07 7.00
C ILE A 225 -13.86 7.04 5.48
N TYR A 226 -12.76 7.29 4.78
CA TYR A 226 -12.72 7.17 3.32
C TYR A 226 -13.16 5.78 2.85
N GLN A 227 -13.71 5.71 1.64
CA GLN A 227 -13.87 4.43 0.97
C GLN A 227 -12.48 3.80 0.75
N VAL A 228 -12.42 2.51 0.93
CA VAL A 228 -11.19 1.74 0.71
C VAL A 228 -11.42 0.80 -0.46
N HIS A 229 -10.56 0.85 -1.45
CA HIS A 229 -10.59 -0.04 -2.61
C HIS A 229 -9.37 -0.95 -2.64
N THR A 230 -9.57 -2.17 -3.11
CA THR A 230 -8.52 -3.16 -3.33
C THR A 230 -8.40 -3.44 -4.82
N LEU A 231 -7.23 -3.20 -5.39
CA LEU A 231 -6.93 -3.38 -6.81
C LEU A 231 -5.88 -4.47 -6.98
N ALA A 232 -6.17 -5.45 -7.84
CA ALA A 232 -5.19 -6.43 -8.29
C ALA A 232 -4.59 -5.98 -9.63
N LEU A 233 -3.27 -5.98 -9.72
CA LEU A 233 -2.51 -5.46 -10.87
C LEU A 233 -1.62 -6.54 -11.49
N ARG A 234 -1.55 -6.54 -12.83
CA ARG A 234 -0.60 -7.33 -13.63
C ARG A 234 -0.03 -6.55 -14.78
#